data_c6ec83880aad837580d986472b94818a
#
_entry.id   c6ec83880aad837580d986472b94818a
#
_cell.length_a   1.000
_cell.length_b   1.000
_cell.length_c   1.000
_cell.angle_alpha   90.00
_cell.angle_beta   90.00
_cell.angle_gamma   90.00
#
_symmetry.space_group_name_H-M   'P 1'
#
loop_
_entity.id
_entity.type
_entity.pdbx_description
1 polymer ?
#
loop_
_entity_poly.entity_id
_entity_poly.type
_entity_poly.pdbx_seq_one_letter_code
_entity_poly.pdbx_strand_id
1 'polypeptide(L)'
;MANNKLAIIGGSGLYDVEEFKERELIKLDTPWGKPSDDILKTKFNNKEVYFLPRHGRGHFVSPSKINFRANIDSLKQLGVTDIVSVSAVGSLKENLQPGKFVIVDQFIDRTYARNKTFFDDEIVAHVSMAHPTSNGLMNACEEAIKKEN
;
A
#
# COMPACT_ATOMS: atom_id res chain seq x y z
N MET A 1 6.45 -22.78 7.83
CA MET A 1 6.42 -21.31 8.04
C MET A 1 5.64 -20.71 6.87
N ALA A 2 4.63 -19.90 7.15
CA ALA A 2 3.89 -19.23 6.08
C ALA A 2 4.88 -18.36 5.29
N ASN A 3 4.85 -18.51 3.98
CA ASN A 3 5.72 -17.72 3.10
C ASN A 3 5.08 -16.33 2.95
N ASN A 4 5.40 -15.41 3.87
CA ASN A 4 4.85 -14.06 3.86
C ASN A 4 5.28 -13.34 2.59
N LYS A 5 4.31 -12.84 1.83
CA LYS A 5 4.52 -12.04 0.64
C LYS A 5 4.21 -10.59 0.95
N LEU A 6 5.20 -9.73 0.73
CA LEU A 6 5.11 -8.30 0.98
C LEU A 6 4.75 -7.54 -0.28
N ALA A 7 3.81 -6.61 -0.17
CA ALA A 7 3.59 -5.59 -1.16
C ALA A 7 3.82 -4.19 -0.60
N ILE A 8 4.29 -3.30 -1.46
CA ILE A 8 4.43 -1.87 -1.19
C ILE A 8 3.45 -1.12 -2.10
N ILE A 9 2.58 -0.32 -1.51
CA ILE A 9 1.75 0.64 -2.25
C ILE A 9 2.37 2.02 -2.06
N GLY A 10 2.84 2.62 -3.15
CA GLY A 10 3.59 3.87 -3.07
C GLY A 10 3.16 4.93 -4.08
N GLY A 11 3.66 6.13 -3.87
CA GLY A 11 3.57 7.24 -4.81
C GLY A 11 4.71 7.25 -5.82
N SER A 12 4.76 8.30 -6.66
CA SER A 12 5.69 8.43 -7.79
C SER A 12 7.18 8.35 -7.45
N GLY A 13 7.58 8.71 -6.24
CA GLY A 13 8.99 8.67 -5.83
C GLY A 13 9.56 7.26 -5.59
N LEU A 14 8.73 6.20 -5.67
CA LEU A 14 9.14 4.82 -5.42
C LEU A 14 9.06 3.92 -6.67
N TYR A 15 8.89 4.50 -7.87
CA TYR A 15 8.70 3.70 -9.08
C TYR A 15 10.00 3.14 -9.67
N ASP A 16 11.11 3.74 -9.34
CA ASP A 16 12.40 3.44 -9.96
C ASP A 16 13.51 3.29 -8.91
N VAL A 17 13.34 2.30 -8.05
CA VAL A 17 14.35 1.94 -7.05
C VAL A 17 15.40 1.07 -7.73
N GLU A 18 16.66 1.52 -7.77
CA GLU A 18 17.77 0.83 -8.48
C GLU A 18 18.03 -0.57 -7.94
N GLU A 19 17.78 -0.81 -6.65
CA GLU A 19 17.95 -2.08 -5.98
C GLU A 19 16.94 -3.16 -6.41
N PHE A 20 15.87 -2.78 -7.12
CA PHE A 20 14.89 -3.72 -7.63
C PHE A 20 15.44 -4.51 -8.81
N LYS A 21 15.78 -5.77 -8.57
CA LYS A 21 16.26 -6.73 -9.56
C LYS A 21 15.12 -7.61 -10.08
N GLU A 22 15.31 -8.20 -11.26
CA GLU A 22 14.34 -9.12 -11.86
C GLU A 22 12.92 -8.54 -11.92
N ARG A 23 12.76 -7.44 -12.65
CA ARG A 23 11.49 -6.71 -12.77
C ARG A 23 10.53 -7.40 -13.73
N GLU A 24 9.35 -7.80 -13.24
CA GLU A 24 8.26 -8.36 -14.01
C GLU A 24 7.00 -7.52 -13.80
N LEU A 25 6.33 -7.11 -14.86
CA LEU A 25 5.05 -6.42 -14.78
C LEU A 25 3.91 -7.41 -14.92
N ILE A 26 3.06 -7.47 -13.90
CA ILE A 26 1.91 -8.35 -13.85
C ILE A 26 0.65 -7.54 -14.06
N LYS A 27 -0.06 -7.86 -15.14
CA LYS A 27 -1.35 -7.26 -15.46
C LYS A 27 -2.46 -8.13 -14.90
N LEU A 28 -3.36 -7.52 -14.14
CA LEU A 28 -4.49 -8.21 -13.52
C LEU A 28 -5.79 -7.45 -13.75
N ASP A 29 -6.84 -8.21 -13.91
CA ASP A 29 -8.21 -7.72 -13.86
C ASP A 29 -8.87 -8.21 -12.56
N THR A 30 -9.75 -7.41 -12.00
CA THR A 30 -10.48 -7.73 -10.78
C THR A 30 -11.99 -7.57 -10.98
N PRO A 31 -12.83 -8.19 -10.16
CA PRO A 31 -14.27 -7.95 -10.19
C PRO A 31 -14.66 -6.47 -9.97
N TRP A 32 -13.74 -5.69 -9.39
CA TRP A 32 -13.90 -4.27 -9.09
C TRP A 32 -13.41 -3.36 -10.22
N GLY A 33 -12.97 -3.93 -11.34
CA GLY A 33 -12.31 -3.24 -12.44
C GLY A 33 -10.79 -3.31 -12.36
N LYS A 34 -10.10 -2.41 -13.03
CA LYS A 34 -8.63 -2.41 -13.09
C LYS A 34 -8.02 -1.73 -11.87
N PRO A 35 -6.88 -2.25 -11.38
CA PRO A 35 -6.06 -1.54 -10.41
C PRO A 35 -5.46 -0.26 -11.01
N SER A 36 -4.84 0.56 -10.17
CA SER A 36 -4.24 1.84 -10.60
C SER A 36 -3.15 1.69 -11.64
N ASP A 37 -2.47 0.54 -11.67
CA ASP A 37 -1.41 0.20 -12.63
C ASP A 37 -1.15 -1.32 -12.62
N ASP A 38 -0.33 -1.80 -13.57
CA ASP A 38 0.24 -3.13 -13.52
C ASP A 38 1.17 -3.26 -12.30
N ILE A 39 1.12 -4.41 -11.63
CA ILE A 39 1.91 -4.65 -10.42
C ILE A 39 3.32 -5.04 -10.81
N LEU A 40 4.30 -4.33 -10.27
CA LEU A 40 5.70 -4.71 -10.42
C LEU A 40 6.02 -5.81 -9.41
N LYS A 41 6.39 -6.99 -9.91
CA LYS A 41 7.04 -8.03 -9.14
C LYS A 41 8.55 -7.90 -9.27
N THR A 42 9.25 -7.96 -8.16
CA THR A 42 10.70 -7.79 -8.11
C THR A 42 11.30 -8.60 -6.98
N LYS A 43 12.62 -8.67 -6.93
CA LYS A 43 13.36 -9.23 -5.80
C LYS A 43 14.16 -8.13 -5.10
N PHE A 44 14.06 -8.10 -3.80
CA PHE A 44 14.88 -7.29 -2.91
C PHE A 44 15.50 -8.20 -1.85
N ASN A 45 16.84 -8.23 -1.76
CA ASN A 45 17.57 -9.14 -0.87
C ASN A 45 17.11 -10.62 -0.98
N ASN A 46 16.95 -11.12 -2.22
CA ASN A 46 16.45 -12.45 -2.56
C ASN A 46 15.01 -12.77 -2.08
N LYS A 47 14.27 -11.79 -1.59
CA LYS A 47 12.85 -11.92 -1.25
C LYS A 47 12.00 -11.33 -2.35
N GLU A 48 10.93 -12.02 -2.70
CA GLU A 48 9.92 -11.53 -3.63
C GLU A 48 9.12 -10.40 -3.00
N VAL A 49 9.04 -9.27 -3.69
CA VAL A 49 8.29 -8.09 -3.26
C VAL A 49 7.44 -7.60 -4.42
N TYR A 50 6.23 -7.18 -4.13
CA TYR A 50 5.31 -6.58 -5.08
C TYR A 50 5.22 -5.08 -4.86
N PHE A 51 5.15 -4.32 -5.94
CA PHE A 51 5.00 -2.87 -5.87
C PHE A 51 3.83 -2.41 -6.73
N LEU A 52 2.93 -1.62 -6.14
CA LEU A 52 1.78 -1.04 -6.83
C LEU A 52 1.84 0.49 -6.80
N PRO A 53 1.98 1.15 -7.97
CA PRO A 53 1.91 2.60 -8.08
C PRO A 53 0.46 3.08 -7.83
N ARG A 54 0.21 3.71 -6.68
CA ARG A 54 -1.13 4.15 -6.27
C ARG A 54 -1.80 5.10 -7.27
N HIS A 55 -1.02 5.97 -7.92
CA HIS A 55 -1.50 6.95 -8.88
C HIS A 55 -1.24 6.56 -10.35
N GLY A 56 -0.77 5.33 -10.59
CA GLY A 56 -0.26 4.88 -11.90
C GLY A 56 1.10 5.50 -12.25
N ARG A 57 1.88 4.81 -13.09
CA ARG A 57 3.10 5.38 -13.66
C ARG A 57 2.75 6.57 -14.51
N GLY A 58 3.47 7.69 -14.30
CA GLY A 58 3.11 8.97 -14.91
C GLY A 58 2.10 9.79 -14.11
N HIS A 59 1.64 9.29 -12.95
CA HIS A 59 0.80 10.05 -11.99
C HIS A 59 -0.51 10.57 -12.58
N PHE A 60 -1.20 9.75 -13.38
CA PHE A 60 -2.42 10.16 -14.10
C PHE A 60 -3.71 9.84 -13.33
N VAL A 61 -3.65 9.03 -12.26
CA VAL A 61 -4.82 8.70 -11.44
C VAL A 61 -4.91 9.68 -10.27
N SER A 62 -5.91 10.55 -10.27
CA SER A 62 -6.14 11.47 -9.14
C SER A 62 -6.56 10.72 -7.87
N PRO A 63 -6.36 11.27 -6.66
CA PRO A 63 -6.70 10.60 -5.40
C PRO A 63 -8.15 10.12 -5.31
N SER A 64 -9.09 10.89 -5.87
CA SER A 64 -10.51 10.53 -5.87
C SER A 64 -10.89 9.47 -6.91
N LYS A 65 -10.00 9.18 -7.86
CA LYS A 65 -10.21 8.19 -8.93
C LYS A 65 -9.50 6.87 -8.66
N ILE A 66 -8.73 6.76 -7.59
CA ILE A 66 -8.06 5.51 -7.24
C ILE A 66 -9.09 4.43 -6.95
N ASN A 67 -8.98 3.30 -7.64
CA ASN A 67 -9.79 2.12 -7.37
C ASN A 67 -9.16 1.28 -6.26
N PHE A 68 -9.44 1.65 -5.01
CA PHE A 68 -8.84 0.99 -3.85
C PHE A 68 -9.22 -0.49 -3.76
N ARG A 69 -10.46 -0.87 -4.13
CA ARG A 69 -10.91 -2.26 -4.12
C ARG A 69 -10.11 -3.09 -5.11
N ALA A 70 -9.97 -2.63 -6.34
CA ALA A 70 -9.16 -3.32 -7.35
C ALA A 70 -7.69 -3.43 -6.94
N ASN A 71 -7.12 -2.38 -6.33
CA ASN A 71 -5.74 -2.39 -5.86
C ASN A 71 -5.50 -3.48 -4.80
N ILE A 72 -6.38 -3.58 -3.83
CA ILE A 72 -6.25 -4.59 -2.75
C ILE A 72 -6.55 -5.99 -3.28
N ASP A 73 -7.59 -6.15 -4.10
CA ASP A 73 -7.96 -7.44 -4.67
C ASP A 73 -6.83 -8.01 -5.55
N SER A 74 -6.23 -7.19 -6.41
CA SER A 74 -5.12 -7.62 -7.27
C SER A 74 -3.91 -8.12 -6.47
N LEU A 75 -3.57 -7.46 -5.36
CA LEU A 75 -2.52 -7.94 -4.46
C LEU A 75 -2.90 -9.24 -3.78
N LYS A 76 -4.17 -9.39 -3.38
CA LYS A 76 -4.68 -10.65 -2.82
C LYS A 76 -4.62 -11.80 -3.81
N GLN A 77 -4.95 -11.58 -5.09
CA GLN A 77 -4.82 -12.59 -6.16
C GLN A 77 -3.38 -13.10 -6.30
N LEU A 78 -2.38 -12.26 -6.05
CA LEU A 78 -0.95 -12.64 -6.04
C LEU A 78 -0.51 -13.35 -4.76
N GLY A 79 -1.43 -13.50 -3.80
CA GLY A 79 -1.16 -14.14 -2.51
C GLY A 79 -0.37 -13.26 -1.54
N VAL A 80 -0.43 -11.93 -1.72
CA VAL A 80 0.16 -10.97 -0.77
C VAL A 80 -0.54 -11.09 0.57
N THR A 81 0.26 -11.16 1.63
CA THR A 81 -0.20 -11.28 3.03
C THR A 81 0.00 -9.99 3.82
N ASP A 82 0.98 -9.20 3.42
CA ASP A 82 1.42 -8.01 4.13
C ASP A 82 1.55 -6.82 3.18
N ILE A 83 0.98 -5.67 3.56
CA ILE A 83 1.01 -4.45 2.75
C ILE A 83 1.59 -3.31 3.56
N VAL A 84 2.63 -2.66 3.02
CA VAL A 84 3.14 -1.39 3.52
C VAL A 84 2.74 -0.28 2.56
N SER A 85 1.96 0.68 3.03
CA SER A 85 1.56 1.85 2.23
C SER A 85 2.39 3.06 2.62
N VAL A 86 3.05 3.66 1.63
CA VAL A 86 3.94 4.81 1.84
C VAL A 86 3.37 6.05 1.15
N SER A 87 3.27 7.15 1.90
CA SER A 87 2.74 8.42 1.40
C SER A 87 3.52 9.59 1.99
N ALA A 88 3.79 10.59 1.17
CA ALA A 88 4.18 11.90 1.67
C ALA A 88 2.96 12.64 2.20
N VAL A 89 3.10 13.28 3.36
CA VAL A 89 2.01 13.99 4.03
C VAL A 89 2.50 15.34 4.58
N GLY A 90 1.57 16.28 4.74
CA GLY A 90 1.84 17.52 5.47
C GLY A 90 1.79 17.30 6.97
N SER A 91 2.78 17.82 7.69
CA SER A 91 2.81 17.78 9.14
C SER A 91 2.09 18.98 9.74
N LEU A 92 1.29 18.71 10.80
CA LEU A 92 0.68 19.75 11.64
C LEU A 92 1.42 19.90 12.99
N LYS A 93 2.59 19.26 13.12
CA LYS A 93 3.42 19.32 14.34
C LYS A 93 4.82 19.80 14.03
N GLU A 94 5.32 20.74 14.80
CA GLU A 94 6.65 21.35 14.61
C GLU A 94 7.80 20.35 14.78
N ASN A 95 7.63 19.35 15.65
CA ASN A 95 8.63 18.32 15.89
C ASN A 95 8.66 17.21 14.82
N LEU A 96 7.70 17.22 13.88
CA LEU A 96 7.64 16.30 12.74
C LEU A 96 7.99 17.06 11.46
N GLN A 97 9.25 17.41 11.33
CA GLN A 97 9.79 18.14 10.18
C GLN A 97 9.91 17.27 8.93
N PRO A 98 10.03 17.86 7.72
CA PRO A 98 10.31 17.10 6.50
C PRO A 98 11.52 16.17 6.67
N GLY A 99 11.43 14.97 6.06
CA GLY A 99 12.43 13.93 6.19
C GLY A 99 12.21 12.97 7.38
N LYS A 100 11.23 13.26 8.25
CA LYS A 100 10.86 12.33 9.32
C LYS A 100 9.89 11.27 8.83
N PHE A 101 10.14 10.01 9.19
CA PHE A 101 9.18 8.94 9.03
C PHE A 101 8.19 8.92 10.19
N VAL A 102 6.93 8.70 9.87
CA VAL A 102 5.86 8.54 10.86
C VAL A 102 5.15 7.22 10.59
N ILE A 103 5.12 6.35 11.58
CA ILE A 103 4.35 5.11 11.56
C ILE A 103 2.95 5.42 12.08
N VAL A 104 1.95 5.22 11.22
CA VAL A 104 0.56 5.52 11.54
C VAL A 104 -0.06 4.35 12.29
N ASP A 105 -0.57 4.60 13.49
CA ASP A 105 -1.30 3.64 14.31
C ASP A 105 -2.82 3.83 14.25
N GLN A 106 -3.28 5.05 13.90
CA GLN A 106 -4.67 5.37 13.74
C GLN A 106 -4.88 6.48 12.72
N PHE A 107 -6.08 6.60 12.15
CA PHE A 107 -6.45 7.67 11.24
C PHE A 107 -7.92 8.05 11.37
N ILE A 108 -8.24 9.26 10.96
CA ILE A 108 -9.61 9.76 10.85
C ILE A 108 -9.95 9.85 9.36
N ASP A 109 -10.84 8.97 8.90
CA ASP A 109 -11.30 9.01 7.51
C ASP A 109 -12.38 10.10 7.31
N ARG A 110 -11.99 11.18 6.67
CA ARG A 110 -12.89 12.26 6.27
C ARG A 110 -13.20 12.24 4.77
N THR A 111 -12.86 11.17 4.08
CA THR A 111 -13.17 11.05 2.65
C THR A 111 -14.68 10.80 2.44
N TYR A 112 -15.20 11.33 1.35
CA TYR A 112 -16.59 11.14 0.91
C TYR A 112 -16.60 10.77 -0.57
N ALA A 113 -17.75 10.31 -1.06
CA ALA A 113 -17.95 9.92 -2.47
C ALA A 113 -16.95 8.86 -2.97
N ARG A 114 -16.55 7.92 -2.08
CA ARG A 114 -15.68 6.79 -2.39
C ARG A 114 -16.34 5.49 -1.97
N ASN A 115 -16.11 4.44 -2.74
CA ASN A 115 -16.46 3.10 -2.32
C ASN A 115 -15.52 2.67 -1.17
N LYS A 116 -16.08 2.44 0.00
CA LYS A 116 -15.33 2.15 1.23
C LYS A 116 -15.41 0.70 1.69
N THR A 117 -16.16 -0.13 0.98
CA THR A 117 -16.41 -1.51 1.36
C THR A 117 -16.33 -2.44 0.16
N PHE A 118 -16.01 -3.70 0.42
CA PHE A 118 -16.14 -4.80 -0.53
C PHE A 118 -17.52 -5.49 -0.44
N PHE A 119 -18.34 -5.09 0.54
CA PHE A 119 -19.58 -5.76 0.91
C PHE A 119 -20.72 -4.74 0.80
N ASP A 120 -21.40 -4.66 -0.34
CA ASP A 120 -22.51 -3.70 -0.52
C ASP A 120 -23.85 -4.40 -0.70
N ASP A 121 -24.12 -5.11 -1.75
CA ASP A 121 -25.48 -5.40 -2.18
C ASP A 121 -26.14 -6.62 -1.48
N GLU A 122 -25.37 -7.61 -1.02
CA GLU A 122 -25.92 -8.84 -0.47
C GLU A 122 -25.49 -9.14 0.97
N ILE A 123 -24.32 -8.66 1.39
CA ILE A 123 -23.74 -8.94 2.70
C ILE A 123 -23.22 -7.64 3.31
N VAL A 124 -23.57 -7.41 4.56
CA VAL A 124 -22.97 -6.34 5.38
C VAL A 124 -21.90 -6.93 6.28
N ALA A 125 -20.71 -6.36 6.24
CA ALA A 125 -19.61 -6.74 7.13
C ALA A 125 -19.18 -5.55 7.99
N HIS A 126 -19.00 -5.80 9.28
CA HIS A 126 -18.48 -4.82 10.23
C HIS A 126 -17.04 -5.20 10.59
N VAL A 127 -16.11 -4.28 10.34
CA VAL A 127 -14.69 -4.43 10.68
C VAL A 127 -14.34 -3.43 11.77
N SER A 128 -13.72 -3.90 12.85
CA SER A 128 -13.26 -3.00 13.91
C SER A 128 -12.12 -2.11 13.40
N MET A 129 -12.25 -0.81 13.64
CA MET A 129 -11.24 0.21 13.36
C MET A 129 -10.49 0.66 14.62
N ALA A 130 -10.63 -0.06 15.73
CA ALA A 130 -9.91 0.25 16.97
C ALA A 130 -8.39 0.10 16.80
N HIS A 131 -7.96 -0.88 16.01
CA HIS A 131 -6.56 -1.11 15.65
C HIS A 131 -6.48 -1.39 14.14
N PRO A 132 -6.45 -0.35 13.30
CA PRO A 132 -6.54 -0.51 11.84
C PRO A 132 -5.25 -0.98 11.19
N THR A 133 -4.13 -0.97 11.93
CA THR A 133 -2.79 -1.31 11.44
C THR A 133 -2.25 -2.55 12.14
N SER A 134 -1.36 -3.27 11.47
CA SER A 134 -0.71 -4.47 12.00
C SER A 134 0.40 -4.09 12.98
N ASN A 135 0.28 -4.47 14.25
CA ASN A 135 1.34 -4.26 15.26
C ASN A 135 2.67 -4.89 14.83
N GLY A 136 2.64 -6.07 14.23
CA GLY A 136 3.84 -6.74 13.75
C GLY A 136 4.58 -5.96 12.67
N LEU A 137 3.83 -5.43 11.68
CA LEU A 137 4.42 -4.58 10.64
C LEU A 137 4.88 -3.23 11.17
N MET A 138 4.12 -2.61 12.07
CA MET A 138 4.54 -1.35 12.71
C MET A 138 5.87 -1.51 13.44
N ASN A 139 6.03 -2.55 14.25
CA ASN A 139 7.27 -2.83 14.96
C ASN A 139 8.44 -3.09 14.00
N ALA A 140 8.23 -3.86 12.94
CA ALA A 140 9.26 -4.12 11.94
C ALA A 140 9.69 -2.84 11.21
N CYS A 141 8.74 -1.97 10.86
CA CYS A 141 9.03 -0.66 10.25
C CYS A 141 9.79 0.25 11.23
N GLU A 142 9.40 0.28 12.51
CA GLU A 142 10.09 1.06 13.53
C GLU A 142 11.54 0.62 13.71
N GLU A 143 11.78 -0.69 13.78
CA GLU A 143 13.14 -1.24 13.87
C GLU A 143 13.98 -0.90 12.63
N ALA A 144 13.38 -0.93 11.45
CA ALA A 144 14.07 -0.56 10.21
C ALA A 144 14.45 0.93 10.21
N ILE A 145 13.52 1.82 10.56
CA ILE A 145 13.78 3.28 10.62
C ILE A 145 14.88 3.61 11.64
N LYS A 146 14.89 2.93 12.81
CA LYS A 146 15.93 3.15 13.83
C LYS A 146 17.34 2.74 13.38
N LYS A 147 17.47 1.85 12.41
CA LYS A 147 18.76 1.41 11.87
C LYS A 147 19.33 2.37 10.82
N GLU A 148 18.46 3.16 10.19
CA GLU A 148 18.84 4.13 9.15
C GLU A 148 19.11 5.54 9.71
N ASN A 149 18.80 5.80 10.99
CA ASN A 149 19.11 7.03 11.71
C ASN A 149 20.32 6.81 12.62
#